data_e5f22ee80fdac91a66fb02c15e41d212
#
_entry.id   e5f22ee80fdac91a66fb02c15e41d212
#
_cell.length_a   1.000
_cell.length_b   1.000
_cell.length_c   1.000
_cell.angle_alpha   90.00
_cell.angle_beta   90.00
_cell.angle_gamma   90.00
#
_symmetry.space_group_name_H-M   'P 1'
#
loop_
_entity.id
_entity.type
_entity.pdbx_description
1 polymer ?
#
loop_
_entity_poly.entity_id
_entity_poly.type
_entity_poly.pdbx_seq_one_letter_code
_entity_poly.pdbx_strand_id
1 'polypeptide(L)'
;EVDCNPAICPYAKGHFDRVNDAVYDLLQKENNMTREVLLAHAKEYQVCPFEMCLDTATWADNIIFDYNYVFDPNVYLKRFFADGIKGDYIFLVDEAHNLVERGREMYSAALVKEDILAVRKIMKPRSSAIEKELGKCNKLMLEYKRECETYQIYESIPNLIFSCMRLAAKIEEYMQKNPEFPGRDVVLDFYFELRNFLNIYERVDEHYVIYGQHDEEGRFVIKLFCVDPSFNLQECLDKGNATIFFSATLLPVQYYKELLTNKTDNYAVYARTTFSQDKRLLLIGNDVSSKYTRRTPEEYGRIADYIYRTITVSYTHLTLP
;
A
#
# COMPACT_ATOMS: atom_id res chain seq x y z
N GLU A 1 6.12 1.77 -12.64
CA GLU A 1 7.19 0.80 -12.96
C GLU A 1 8.34 1.48 -13.68
N VAL A 2 9.56 1.17 -13.25
CA VAL A 2 10.77 1.66 -13.92
C VAL A 2 11.07 0.73 -15.09
N ASP A 3 11.18 1.27 -16.30
CA ASP A 3 11.64 0.50 -17.45
C ASP A 3 13.15 0.23 -17.31
N CYS A 4 13.49 -0.99 -16.93
CA CYS A 4 14.88 -1.46 -16.78
C CYS A 4 15.56 -1.84 -18.11
N ASN A 5 15.07 -1.32 -19.22
CA ASN A 5 15.67 -1.57 -20.53
C ASN A 5 17.05 -0.90 -20.63
N PRO A 6 18.14 -1.67 -20.91
CA PRO A 6 19.49 -1.12 -21.04
C PRO A 6 19.67 -0.06 -22.13
N ALA A 7 18.74 0.02 -23.09
CA ALA A 7 18.76 1.04 -24.15
C ALA A 7 18.22 2.40 -23.66
N ILE A 8 17.41 2.41 -22.58
CA ILE A 8 16.74 3.59 -22.05
C ILE A 8 17.33 4.00 -20.70
N CYS A 9 17.53 3.01 -19.79
CA CYS A 9 18.04 3.25 -18.45
C CYS A 9 19.57 3.23 -18.43
N PRO A 10 20.25 4.34 -18.07
CA PRO A 10 21.71 4.42 -18.06
C PRO A 10 22.36 3.52 -17.01
N TYR A 11 21.61 3.11 -15.99
CA TYR A 11 22.10 2.26 -14.91
C TYR A 11 21.90 0.74 -15.17
N ALA A 12 21.02 0.36 -16.09
CA ALA A 12 20.70 -1.05 -16.33
C ALA A 12 21.85 -1.78 -17.06
N LYS A 13 22.54 -1.09 -17.98
CA LYS A 13 23.66 -1.69 -18.72
C LYS A 13 24.88 -1.87 -17.83
N GLY A 14 25.31 -3.11 -17.63
CA GLY A 14 26.46 -3.48 -16.82
C GLY A 14 26.25 -3.29 -15.32
N HIS A 15 25.01 -3.21 -14.86
CA HIS A 15 24.68 -3.10 -13.42
C HIS A 15 25.29 -4.26 -12.63
N PHE A 16 25.07 -5.49 -13.07
CA PHE A 16 25.54 -6.69 -12.37
C PHE A 16 27.07 -6.84 -12.35
N ASP A 17 27.77 -6.18 -13.27
CA ASP A 17 29.24 -6.20 -13.31
C ASP A 17 29.84 -5.26 -12.25
N ARG A 18 29.08 -4.28 -11.75
CA ARG A 18 29.59 -3.20 -10.88
C ARG A 18 28.95 -3.14 -9.52
N VAL A 19 27.74 -3.72 -9.34
CA VAL A 19 26.96 -3.54 -8.10
C VAL A 19 27.67 -4.14 -6.88
N ASN A 20 28.37 -5.26 -7.03
CA ASN A 20 29.08 -5.89 -5.93
C ASN A 20 30.22 -5.00 -5.41
N ASP A 21 31.00 -4.40 -6.33
CA ASP A 21 32.06 -3.48 -5.96
C ASP A 21 31.51 -2.20 -5.32
N ALA A 22 30.39 -1.69 -5.84
CA ALA A 22 29.69 -0.53 -5.28
C ALA A 22 29.19 -0.80 -3.86
N VAL A 23 28.53 -1.93 -3.62
CA VAL A 23 28.05 -2.32 -2.28
C VAL A 23 29.22 -2.53 -1.33
N TYR A 24 30.28 -3.23 -1.76
CA TYR A 24 31.46 -3.45 -0.94
C TYR A 24 32.13 -2.12 -0.52
N ASP A 25 32.35 -1.22 -1.46
CA ASP A 25 32.96 0.08 -1.20
C ASP A 25 32.09 0.95 -0.26
N LEU A 26 30.76 0.95 -0.46
CA LEU A 26 29.81 1.63 0.41
C LEU A 26 29.91 1.12 1.85
N LEU A 27 29.88 -0.21 2.05
CA LEU A 27 29.95 -0.84 3.37
C LEU A 27 31.28 -0.56 4.09
N GLN A 28 32.37 -0.27 3.36
CA GLN A 28 33.66 0.10 3.96
C GLN A 28 33.71 1.57 4.39
N LYS A 29 32.94 2.44 3.75
CA LYS A 29 33.03 3.89 3.93
C LYS A 29 31.93 4.45 4.84
N GLU A 30 30.76 3.80 4.86
CA GLU A 30 29.57 4.37 5.48
C GLU A 30 28.93 3.41 6.48
N ASN A 31 28.53 3.94 7.62
CA ASN A 31 27.73 3.22 8.63
C ASN A 31 26.28 3.66 8.63
N ASN A 32 25.95 4.77 7.95
CA ASN A 32 24.61 5.31 7.85
C ASN A 32 24.28 5.57 6.37
N MET A 33 23.56 4.64 5.77
CA MET A 33 23.24 4.65 4.33
C MET A 33 21.94 5.40 4.10
N THR A 34 21.99 6.74 4.20
CA THR A 34 20.82 7.59 3.86
C THR A 34 20.55 7.58 2.36
N ARG A 35 19.37 8.09 1.97
CA ARG A 35 18.98 8.20 0.56
C ARG A 35 20.01 8.98 -0.25
N GLU A 36 20.54 10.08 0.30
CA GLU A 36 21.53 10.94 -0.36
C GLU A 36 22.84 10.21 -0.59
N VAL A 37 23.32 9.47 0.42
CA VAL A 37 24.54 8.65 0.35
C VAL A 37 24.36 7.56 -0.72
N LEU A 38 23.26 6.81 -0.68
CA LEU A 38 22.98 5.75 -1.65
C LEU A 38 22.90 6.29 -3.08
N LEU A 39 22.22 7.42 -3.30
CA LEU A 39 22.10 8.03 -4.63
C LEU A 39 23.45 8.53 -5.17
N ALA A 40 24.27 9.18 -4.33
CA ALA A 40 25.58 9.66 -4.70
C ALA A 40 26.50 8.49 -5.10
N HIS A 41 26.50 7.43 -4.30
CA HIS A 41 27.32 6.24 -4.52
C HIS A 41 26.89 5.46 -5.77
N ALA A 42 25.57 5.28 -5.95
CA ALA A 42 25.01 4.63 -7.14
C ALA A 42 25.36 5.39 -8.43
N LYS A 43 25.42 6.73 -8.37
CA LYS A 43 25.82 7.58 -9.48
C LYS A 43 27.31 7.42 -9.79
N GLU A 44 28.17 7.36 -8.77
CA GLU A 44 29.62 7.17 -8.92
C GLU A 44 29.94 5.86 -9.63
N TYR A 45 29.31 4.77 -9.20
CA TYR A 45 29.51 3.44 -9.80
C TYR A 45 28.64 3.15 -11.02
N GLN A 46 27.74 4.07 -11.42
CA GLN A 46 26.78 3.90 -12.50
C GLN A 46 25.93 2.61 -12.36
N VAL A 47 25.42 2.37 -11.15
CA VAL A 47 24.54 1.24 -10.82
C VAL A 47 23.14 1.74 -10.48
N CYS A 48 22.14 0.85 -10.60
CA CYS A 48 20.76 1.17 -10.22
C CYS A 48 20.68 1.49 -8.71
N PRO A 49 20.29 2.68 -8.29
CA PRO A 49 20.22 3.02 -6.88
C PRO A 49 19.21 2.19 -6.10
N PHE A 50 18.11 1.76 -6.76
CA PHE A 50 17.09 0.92 -6.14
C PHE A 50 17.62 -0.48 -5.84
N GLU A 51 18.21 -1.17 -6.84
CA GLU A 51 18.77 -2.51 -6.66
C GLU A 51 19.96 -2.48 -5.70
N MET A 52 20.86 -1.49 -5.81
CA MET A 52 21.97 -1.33 -4.88
C MET A 52 21.49 -1.12 -3.44
N CYS A 53 20.41 -0.36 -3.24
CA CYS A 53 19.80 -0.19 -1.91
C CYS A 53 19.32 -1.52 -1.34
N LEU A 54 18.64 -2.34 -2.16
CA LEU A 54 18.17 -3.67 -1.73
C LEU A 54 19.33 -4.64 -1.46
N ASP A 55 20.39 -4.59 -2.24
CA ASP A 55 21.61 -5.40 -2.01
C ASP A 55 22.32 -4.97 -0.73
N THR A 56 22.47 -3.66 -0.52
CA THR A 56 23.05 -3.10 0.70
C THR A 56 22.24 -3.47 1.95
N ALA A 57 20.92 -3.45 1.86
CA ALA A 57 20.03 -3.80 2.96
C ALA A 57 20.22 -5.23 3.48
N THR A 58 20.75 -6.15 2.66
CA THR A 58 21.05 -7.52 3.11
C THR A 58 22.22 -7.60 4.10
N TRP A 59 22.99 -6.54 4.22
CA TRP A 59 24.16 -6.42 5.10
C TRP A 59 23.92 -5.48 6.29
N ALA A 60 22.77 -4.83 6.32
CA ALA A 60 22.45 -3.84 7.35
C ALA A 60 21.85 -4.50 8.59
N ASP A 61 22.28 -4.06 9.79
CA ASP A 61 21.70 -4.49 11.08
C ASP A 61 20.33 -3.87 11.31
N ASN A 62 20.09 -2.67 10.76
CA ASN A 62 18.82 -1.94 10.91
C ASN A 62 18.38 -1.38 9.57
N ILE A 63 17.10 -1.61 9.21
CA ILE A 63 16.51 -1.15 7.97
C ILE A 63 15.25 -0.36 8.29
N ILE A 64 15.15 0.87 7.78
CA ILE A 64 13.97 1.73 7.92
C ILE A 64 13.27 1.79 6.57
N PHE A 65 11.98 1.43 6.55
CA PHE A 65 11.16 1.44 5.33
C PHE A 65 9.66 1.59 5.65
N ASP A 66 8.86 1.77 4.60
CA ASP A 66 7.41 1.86 4.70
C ASP A 66 6.75 0.50 5.00
N TYR A 67 5.58 0.49 5.63
CA TYR A 67 4.76 -0.69 5.93
C TYR A 67 4.55 -1.61 4.73
N ASN A 68 4.38 -1.03 3.53
CA ASN A 68 4.08 -1.77 2.32
C ASN A 68 5.15 -2.82 2.01
N TYR A 69 6.40 -2.54 2.36
CA TYR A 69 7.51 -3.48 2.10
C TYR A 69 7.47 -4.75 2.95
N VAL A 70 6.65 -4.78 3.99
CA VAL A 70 6.41 -5.99 4.82
C VAL A 70 5.01 -6.53 4.60
N PHE A 71 4.00 -5.66 4.62
CA PHE A 71 2.60 -6.07 4.79
C PHE A 71 1.79 -6.10 3.50
N ASP A 72 2.18 -5.39 2.43
CA ASP A 72 1.41 -5.35 1.19
C ASP A 72 1.68 -6.59 0.34
N PRO A 73 0.65 -7.41 0.02
CA PRO A 73 0.83 -8.64 -0.75
C PRO A 73 1.35 -8.42 -2.18
N ASN A 74 1.27 -7.18 -2.71
CA ASN A 74 1.70 -6.85 -4.07
C ASN A 74 3.10 -6.25 -4.15
N VAL A 75 3.59 -5.63 -3.06
CA VAL A 75 4.86 -4.88 -3.07
C VAL A 75 5.87 -5.30 -2.01
N TYR A 76 5.53 -6.24 -1.13
CA TYR A 76 6.46 -6.72 -0.09
C TYR A 76 7.79 -7.18 -0.68
N LEU A 77 8.85 -6.98 0.07
CA LEU A 77 10.20 -7.32 -0.37
C LEU A 77 10.43 -8.84 -0.33
N LYS A 78 10.19 -9.51 -1.44
CA LYS A 78 10.35 -10.97 -1.59
C LYS A 78 11.74 -11.47 -1.20
N ARG A 79 12.77 -10.63 -1.34
CA ARG A 79 14.15 -10.95 -0.94
C ARG A 79 14.25 -11.29 0.55
N PHE A 80 13.44 -10.64 1.39
CA PHE A 80 13.42 -10.82 2.85
C PHE A 80 12.22 -11.64 3.34
N PHE A 81 11.09 -11.50 2.66
CA PHE A 81 9.78 -11.94 3.18
C PHE A 81 9.05 -12.90 2.25
N ALA A 82 9.76 -13.59 1.32
CA ALA A 82 9.13 -14.60 0.48
C ALA A 82 8.52 -15.73 1.31
N ASP A 83 7.56 -16.46 0.72
CA ASP A 83 6.88 -17.54 1.41
C ASP A 83 7.88 -18.63 1.86
N GLY A 84 7.69 -19.12 3.08
CA GLY A 84 8.57 -20.10 3.71
C GLY A 84 9.89 -19.54 4.26
N ILE A 85 10.16 -18.25 4.11
CA ILE A 85 11.33 -17.59 4.70
C ILE A 85 10.93 -16.97 6.05
N LYS A 86 11.61 -17.39 7.10
CA LYS A 86 11.59 -16.76 8.42
C LYS A 86 13.00 -16.26 8.71
N GLY A 87 13.11 -14.99 9.09
CA GLY A 87 14.39 -14.37 9.45
C GLY A 87 14.45 -13.99 10.93
N ASP A 88 15.64 -13.66 11.40
CA ASP A 88 15.88 -13.17 12.77
C ASP A 88 15.54 -11.67 12.85
N TYR A 89 14.31 -11.31 12.42
CA TYR A 89 13.86 -9.93 12.41
C TYR A 89 13.12 -9.58 13.69
N ILE A 90 13.31 -8.34 14.14
CA ILE A 90 12.46 -7.68 15.12
C ILE A 90 11.81 -6.50 14.41
N PHE A 91 10.49 -6.54 14.28
CA PHE A 91 9.73 -5.44 13.67
C PHE A 91 9.43 -4.36 14.70
N LEU A 92 9.84 -3.13 14.42
CA LEU A 92 9.48 -1.93 15.18
C LEU A 92 8.51 -1.12 14.33
N VAL A 93 7.24 -1.15 14.66
CA VAL A 93 6.17 -0.54 13.85
C VAL A 93 5.72 0.75 14.51
N ASP A 94 6.18 1.87 13.96
CA ASP A 94 5.81 3.21 14.41
C ASP A 94 4.44 3.61 13.85
N GLU A 95 3.76 4.52 14.54
CA GLU A 95 2.40 4.97 14.21
C GLU A 95 1.46 3.82 13.87
N ALA A 96 1.58 2.74 14.66
CA ALA A 96 0.91 1.47 14.41
C ALA A 96 -0.63 1.58 14.37
N HIS A 97 -1.21 2.66 14.89
CA HIS A 97 -2.64 2.94 14.77
C HIS A 97 -3.09 3.05 13.30
N ASN A 98 -2.21 3.51 12.39
CA ASN A 98 -2.50 3.59 10.97
C ASN A 98 -2.49 2.22 10.28
N LEU A 99 -1.77 1.23 10.83
CA LEU A 99 -1.60 -0.07 10.18
C LEU A 99 -2.93 -0.84 10.06
N VAL A 100 -3.90 -0.61 10.94
CA VAL A 100 -5.23 -1.24 10.85
C VAL A 100 -5.94 -0.85 9.56
N GLU A 101 -6.07 0.45 9.30
CA GLU A 101 -6.73 0.94 8.07
C GLU A 101 -5.90 0.61 6.84
N ARG A 102 -4.58 0.75 6.92
CA ARG A 102 -3.66 0.35 5.83
C ARG A 102 -3.76 -1.16 5.55
N GLY A 103 -3.86 -1.98 6.59
CA GLY A 103 -4.09 -3.43 6.43
C GLY A 103 -5.41 -3.71 5.73
N ARG A 104 -6.50 -3.06 6.12
CA ARG A 104 -7.78 -3.18 5.42
C ARG A 104 -7.68 -2.80 3.94
N GLU A 105 -6.99 -1.70 3.62
CA GLU A 105 -6.76 -1.27 2.24
C GLU A 105 -5.92 -2.27 1.44
N MET A 106 -4.76 -2.69 1.98
CA MET A 106 -3.83 -3.61 1.32
C MET A 106 -4.45 -4.97 0.99
N TYR A 107 -5.34 -5.45 1.86
CA TYR A 107 -6.01 -6.74 1.71
C TYR A 107 -7.44 -6.63 1.18
N SER A 108 -7.81 -5.48 0.62
CA SER A 108 -9.06 -5.30 -0.10
C SER A 108 -8.82 -5.10 -1.60
N ALA A 109 -9.79 -5.48 -2.42
CA ALA A 109 -9.74 -5.24 -3.85
C ALA A 109 -11.12 -4.89 -4.41
N ALA A 110 -11.14 -4.20 -5.52
CA ALA A 110 -12.36 -3.81 -6.19
C ALA A 110 -12.29 -4.11 -7.68
N LEU A 111 -13.44 -4.40 -8.28
CA LEU A 111 -13.60 -4.55 -9.72
C LEU A 111 -14.69 -3.60 -10.19
N VAL A 112 -14.34 -2.69 -11.09
CA VAL A 112 -15.22 -1.67 -11.63
C VAL A 112 -15.79 -2.11 -12.97
N LYS A 113 -17.11 -2.10 -13.09
CA LYS A 113 -17.79 -2.54 -14.32
C LYS A 113 -17.46 -1.67 -15.52
N GLU A 114 -17.36 -0.39 -15.34
CA GLU A 114 -17.09 0.58 -16.38
C GLU A 114 -15.68 0.43 -16.98
N ASP A 115 -14.70 -0.03 -16.19
CA ASP A 115 -13.32 -0.30 -16.65
C ASP A 115 -13.27 -1.55 -17.55
N ILE A 116 -14.10 -2.57 -17.25
CA ILE A 116 -14.32 -3.71 -18.16
C ILE A 116 -14.81 -3.25 -19.54
N LEU A 117 -15.71 -2.26 -19.57
CA LEU A 117 -16.24 -1.70 -20.83
C LEU A 117 -15.19 -0.86 -21.57
N ALA A 118 -14.36 -0.09 -20.83
CA ALA A 118 -13.26 0.70 -21.41
C ALA A 118 -12.25 -0.22 -22.11
N VAL A 119 -11.79 -1.26 -21.40
CA VAL A 119 -10.86 -2.26 -21.96
C VAL A 119 -11.50 -3.03 -23.12
N ARG A 120 -12.79 -3.37 -23.02
CA ARG A 120 -13.52 -4.04 -24.13
C ARG A 120 -13.52 -3.20 -25.40
N LYS A 121 -13.70 -1.89 -25.30
CA LYS A 121 -13.63 -0.97 -26.44
C LYS A 121 -12.24 -0.99 -27.12
N ILE A 122 -11.17 -1.04 -26.32
CA ILE A 122 -9.79 -1.12 -26.81
C ILE A 122 -9.53 -2.47 -27.49
N MET A 123 -9.98 -3.58 -26.87
CA MET A 123 -9.64 -4.93 -27.33
C MET A 123 -10.52 -5.45 -28.46
N LYS A 124 -11.73 -4.89 -28.68
CA LYS A 124 -12.68 -5.31 -29.71
C LYS A 124 -12.07 -5.41 -31.12
N PRO A 125 -11.30 -4.43 -31.62
CA PRO A 125 -10.66 -4.52 -32.94
C PRO A 125 -9.41 -5.41 -32.99
N ARG A 126 -8.93 -5.92 -31.83
CA ARG A 126 -7.60 -6.59 -31.69
C ARG A 126 -7.71 -8.07 -31.38
N SER A 127 -8.65 -8.47 -30.53
CA SER A 127 -8.81 -9.86 -30.09
C SER A 127 -10.27 -10.19 -29.79
N SER A 128 -10.88 -10.95 -30.68
CA SER A 128 -12.26 -11.45 -30.46
C SER A 128 -12.35 -12.39 -29.24
N ALA A 129 -11.27 -13.07 -28.91
CA ALA A 129 -11.22 -13.96 -27.76
C ALA A 129 -11.28 -13.19 -26.44
N ILE A 130 -10.53 -12.08 -26.31
CA ILE A 130 -10.57 -11.21 -25.13
C ILE A 130 -11.89 -10.43 -25.08
N GLU A 131 -12.34 -9.90 -26.22
CA GLU A 131 -13.62 -9.20 -26.31
C GLU A 131 -14.80 -10.05 -25.81
N LYS A 132 -14.80 -11.34 -26.15
CA LYS A 132 -15.83 -12.31 -25.71
C LYS A 132 -15.78 -12.52 -24.18
N GLU A 133 -14.59 -12.65 -23.57
CA GLU A 133 -14.48 -12.82 -22.11
C GLU A 133 -14.84 -11.53 -21.37
N LEU A 134 -14.41 -10.37 -21.86
CA LEU A 134 -14.86 -9.05 -21.32
C LEU A 134 -16.38 -8.90 -21.40
N GLY A 135 -16.99 -9.38 -22.51
CA GLY A 135 -18.44 -9.41 -22.65
C GLY A 135 -19.13 -10.29 -21.60
N LYS A 136 -18.56 -11.44 -21.25
CA LYS A 136 -19.08 -12.32 -20.18
C LYS A 136 -18.94 -11.67 -18.80
N CYS A 137 -17.75 -11.13 -18.48
CA CYS A 137 -17.54 -10.41 -17.23
C CYS A 137 -18.53 -9.24 -17.09
N ASN A 138 -18.69 -8.43 -18.14
CA ASN A 138 -19.65 -7.33 -18.13
C ASN A 138 -21.10 -7.80 -17.93
N LYS A 139 -21.51 -8.94 -18.54
CA LYS A 139 -22.85 -9.49 -18.34
C LYS A 139 -23.09 -9.87 -16.89
N LEU A 140 -22.12 -10.57 -16.26
CA LEU A 140 -22.21 -10.94 -14.85
C LEU A 140 -22.25 -9.71 -13.93
N MET A 141 -21.36 -8.73 -14.18
CA MET A 141 -21.39 -7.46 -13.43
C MET A 141 -22.73 -6.73 -13.59
N LEU A 142 -23.36 -6.81 -14.76
CA LEU A 142 -24.67 -6.21 -15.00
C LEU A 142 -25.79 -6.93 -14.23
N GLU A 143 -25.69 -8.24 -14.05
CA GLU A 143 -26.64 -9.03 -13.23
C GLU A 143 -26.55 -8.56 -11.78
N TYR A 144 -25.37 -8.49 -11.19
CA TYR A 144 -25.14 -7.94 -9.85
C TYR A 144 -25.61 -6.48 -9.71
N LYS A 145 -25.33 -5.63 -10.72
CA LYS A 145 -25.77 -4.23 -10.72
C LYS A 145 -27.29 -4.09 -10.64
N ARG A 146 -28.04 -4.97 -11.30
CA ARG A 146 -29.51 -4.94 -11.30
C ARG A 146 -30.12 -5.30 -9.96
N GLU A 147 -29.45 -6.11 -9.16
CA GLU A 147 -29.85 -6.51 -7.82
C GLU A 147 -29.46 -5.49 -6.75
N CYS A 148 -28.63 -4.49 -7.09
CA CYS A 148 -28.06 -3.52 -6.19
C CYS A 148 -28.71 -2.14 -6.38
N GLU A 149 -29.55 -1.72 -5.44
CA GLU A 149 -30.12 -0.37 -5.43
C GLU A 149 -29.11 0.66 -4.90
N THR A 150 -28.60 0.49 -3.68
CA THR A 150 -27.57 1.31 -3.04
C THR A 150 -26.32 0.51 -2.75
N TYR A 151 -26.46 -0.54 -1.95
CA TYR A 151 -25.44 -1.58 -1.74
C TYR A 151 -26.10 -2.95 -1.60
N GLN A 152 -25.37 -4.00 -1.95
CA GLN A 152 -25.80 -5.38 -1.82
C GLN A 152 -24.65 -6.25 -1.36
N ILE A 153 -24.85 -7.04 -0.29
CA ILE A 153 -23.87 -8.03 0.19
C ILE A 153 -24.10 -9.34 -0.56
N TYR A 154 -23.00 -9.97 -0.96
CA TYR A 154 -23.01 -11.28 -1.64
C TYR A 154 -22.31 -12.31 -0.77
N GLU A 155 -22.87 -13.49 -0.69
CA GLU A 155 -22.26 -14.62 0.00
C GLU A 155 -21.04 -15.17 -0.77
N SER A 156 -21.13 -15.19 -2.12
CA SER A 156 -20.04 -15.59 -3.01
C SER A 156 -20.30 -15.13 -4.44
N ILE A 157 -19.21 -15.04 -5.23
CA ILE A 157 -19.24 -14.57 -6.64
C ILE A 157 -18.47 -15.50 -7.59
N PRO A 158 -18.61 -16.85 -7.50
CA PRO A 158 -17.74 -17.81 -8.19
C PRO A 158 -17.78 -17.67 -9.71
N ASN A 159 -18.95 -17.42 -10.30
CA ASN A 159 -19.09 -17.28 -11.76
C ASN A 159 -18.31 -16.09 -12.30
N LEU A 160 -18.30 -14.98 -11.56
CA LEU A 160 -17.51 -13.79 -11.90
C LEU A 160 -16.02 -14.10 -11.80
N ILE A 161 -15.59 -14.76 -10.73
CA ILE A 161 -14.19 -15.14 -10.52
C ILE A 161 -13.67 -16.04 -11.65
N PHE A 162 -14.39 -17.11 -12.01
CA PHE A 162 -14.01 -17.97 -13.14
C PHE A 162 -13.93 -17.22 -14.47
N SER A 163 -14.80 -16.24 -14.69
CA SER A 163 -14.74 -15.38 -15.86
C SER A 163 -13.51 -14.46 -15.83
N CYS A 164 -13.20 -13.87 -14.68
CA CYS A 164 -12.03 -13.04 -14.45
C CYS A 164 -10.70 -13.81 -14.64
N MET A 165 -10.60 -15.04 -14.12
CA MET A 165 -9.43 -15.89 -14.30
C MET A 165 -9.14 -16.17 -15.79
N ARG A 166 -10.18 -16.53 -16.56
CA ARG A 166 -10.04 -16.74 -18.01
C ARG A 166 -9.67 -15.46 -18.75
N LEU A 167 -10.22 -14.34 -18.33
CA LEU A 167 -9.89 -13.03 -18.90
C LEU A 167 -8.44 -12.66 -18.63
N ALA A 168 -7.97 -12.80 -17.40
CA ALA A 168 -6.59 -12.50 -17.03
C ALA A 168 -5.59 -13.31 -17.84
N ALA A 169 -5.80 -14.63 -17.95
CA ALA A 169 -4.93 -15.50 -18.74
C ALA A 169 -4.86 -15.10 -20.22
N LYS A 170 -5.99 -14.70 -20.82
CA LYS A 170 -6.02 -14.26 -22.23
C LYS A 170 -5.37 -12.90 -22.44
N ILE A 171 -5.53 -11.97 -21.50
CA ILE A 171 -4.85 -10.66 -21.58
C ILE A 171 -3.34 -10.86 -21.47
N GLU A 172 -2.89 -11.68 -20.53
CA GLU A 172 -1.47 -11.99 -20.35
C GLU A 172 -0.85 -12.59 -21.60
N GLU A 173 -1.48 -13.64 -22.16
CA GLU A 173 -1.03 -14.27 -23.42
C GLU A 173 -0.98 -13.27 -24.58
N TYR A 174 -1.97 -12.38 -24.67
CA TYR A 174 -2.01 -11.36 -25.72
C TYR A 174 -0.89 -10.34 -25.57
N MET A 175 -0.65 -9.83 -24.36
CA MET A 175 0.41 -8.83 -24.10
C MET A 175 1.80 -9.40 -24.34
N GLN A 176 2.05 -10.68 -24.03
CA GLN A 176 3.31 -11.34 -24.33
C GLN A 176 3.59 -11.41 -25.84
N LYS A 177 2.54 -11.64 -26.64
CA LYS A 177 2.65 -11.72 -28.13
C LYS A 177 2.66 -10.34 -28.80
N ASN A 178 2.13 -9.33 -28.12
CA ASN A 178 1.96 -7.98 -28.65
C ASN A 178 2.49 -6.97 -27.62
N PRO A 179 3.80 -6.75 -27.54
CA PRO A 179 4.40 -5.90 -26.51
C PRO A 179 3.95 -4.43 -26.61
N GLU A 180 3.55 -3.97 -27.80
CA GLU A 180 3.06 -2.62 -28.01
C GLU A 180 1.78 -2.61 -28.84
N PHE A 181 0.79 -1.84 -28.36
CA PHE A 181 -0.45 -1.54 -29.08
C PHE A 181 -1.11 -0.28 -28.50
N PRO A 182 -1.92 0.45 -29.28
CA PRO A 182 -2.64 1.62 -28.77
C PRO A 182 -3.58 1.27 -27.62
N GLY A 183 -3.42 1.96 -26.48
CA GLY A 183 -4.19 1.73 -25.25
C GLY A 183 -3.65 0.60 -24.38
N ARG A 184 -2.41 0.17 -24.61
CA ARG A 184 -1.74 -0.87 -23.81
C ARG A 184 -1.73 -0.51 -22.31
N ASP A 185 -1.43 0.73 -21.98
CA ASP A 185 -1.32 1.15 -20.57
C ASP A 185 -2.64 0.95 -19.83
N VAL A 186 -3.76 1.34 -20.43
CA VAL A 186 -5.10 1.12 -19.84
C VAL A 186 -5.41 -0.37 -19.65
N VAL A 187 -5.01 -1.21 -20.62
CA VAL A 187 -5.20 -2.66 -20.52
C VAL A 187 -4.28 -3.26 -19.46
N LEU A 188 -3.06 -2.75 -19.32
CA LEU A 188 -2.08 -3.19 -18.33
C LEU A 188 -2.53 -2.83 -16.91
N ASP A 189 -2.97 -1.60 -16.69
CA ASP A 189 -3.50 -1.15 -15.41
C ASP A 189 -4.71 -2.00 -14.98
N PHE A 190 -5.67 -2.18 -15.88
CA PHE A 190 -6.81 -3.07 -15.64
C PHE A 190 -6.37 -4.51 -15.36
N TYR A 191 -5.37 -5.02 -16.05
CA TYR A 191 -4.85 -6.36 -15.81
C TYR A 191 -4.26 -6.50 -14.40
N PHE A 192 -3.54 -5.51 -13.92
CA PHE A 192 -3.02 -5.52 -12.55
C PHE A 192 -4.14 -5.43 -11.51
N GLU A 193 -5.15 -4.60 -11.72
CA GLU A 193 -6.33 -4.54 -10.86
C GLU A 193 -7.08 -5.87 -10.84
N LEU A 194 -7.27 -6.48 -12.00
CA LEU A 194 -7.90 -7.79 -12.13
C LEU A 194 -7.10 -8.89 -11.42
N ARG A 195 -5.78 -8.89 -11.54
CA ARG A 195 -4.89 -9.81 -10.84
C ARG A 195 -4.96 -9.61 -9.33
N ASN A 196 -4.94 -8.35 -8.88
CA ASN A 196 -5.09 -8.04 -7.46
C ASN A 196 -6.45 -8.52 -6.94
N PHE A 197 -7.54 -8.30 -7.68
CA PHE A 197 -8.87 -8.79 -7.30
C PHE A 197 -8.92 -10.31 -7.15
N LEU A 198 -8.28 -11.05 -8.06
CA LEU A 198 -8.18 -12.51 -7.99
C LEU A 198 -7.32 -12.96 -6.80
N ASN A 199 -6.16 -12.34 -6.57
CA ASN A 199 -5.28 -12.66 -5.46
C ASN A 199 -5.95 -12.43 -4.10
N ILE A 200 -6.70 -11.33 -3.97
CA ILE A 200 -7.46 -11.05 -2.74
C ILE A 200 -8.63 -12.03 -2.58
N TYR A 201 -9.30 -12.43 -3.67
CA TYR A 201 -10.38 -13.42 -3.58
C TYR A 201 -9.91 -14.77 -3.02
N GLU A 202 -8.67 -15.20 -3.29
CA GLU A 202 -8.08 -16.41 -2.72
C GLU A 202 -7.92 -16.35 -1.18
N ARG A 203 -7.95 -15.13 -0.61
CA ARG A 203 -7.84 -14.88 0.84
C ARG A 203 -9.19 -14.66 1.51
N VAL A 204 -10.29 -14.61 0.73
CA VAL A 204 -11.63 -14.33 1.28
C VAL A 204 -12.10 -15.46 2.18
N ASP A 205 -12.34 -15.13 3.42
CA ASP A 205 -12.87 -15.98 4.49
C ASP A 205 -13.90 -15.20 5.33
N GLU A 206 -14.20 -15.65 6.55
CA GLU A 206 -15.12 -14.98 7.48
C GLU A 206 -14.73 -13.57 7.91
N HIS A 207 -13.46 -13.15 7.68
CA HIS A 207 -12.94 -11.81 7.98
C HIS A 207 -13.21 -10.81 6.83
N TYR A 208 -13.86 -11.25 5.76
CA TYR A 208 -14.17 -10.45 4.59
C TYR A 208 -15.68 -10.26 4.36
N VAL A 209 -15.99 -9.15 3.70
CA VAL A 209 -17.34 -8.91 3.16
C VAL A 209 -17.23 -8.64 1.66
N ILE A 210 -17.99 -9.40 0.87
CA ILE A 210 -18.16 -9.16 -0.57
C ILE A 210 -19.40 -8.32 -0.76
N TYR A 211 -19.28 -7.15 -1.38
CA TYR A 211 -20.44 -6.30 -1.65
C TYR A 211 -20.33 -5.55 -2.97
N GLY A 212 -21.51 -5.21 -3.52
CA GLY A 212 -21.65 -4.31 -4.65
C GLY A 212 -22.21 -2.97 -4.21
N GLN A 213 -21.76 -1.90 -4.84
CA GLN A 213 -22.26 -0.55 -4.63
C GLN A 213 -22.07 0.32 -5.87
N HIS A 214 -22.69 1.49 -5.88
CA HIS A 214 -22.35 2.55 -6.80
C HIS A 214 -21.36 3.50 -6.11
N ASP A 215 -20.27 3.87 -6.80
CA ASP A 215 -19.33 4.88 -6.32
C ASP A 215 -19.88 6.31 -6.50
N GLU A 216 -19.12 7.30 -6.10
CA GLU A 216 -19.49 8.73 -6.19
C GLU A 216 -19.73 9.20 -7.64
N GLU A 217 -19.15 8.50 -8.63
CA GLU A 217 -19.32 8.76 -10.06
C GLU A 217 -20.47 7.95 -10.68
N GLY A 218 -21.17 7.14 -9.88
CA GLY A 218 -22.27 6.28 -10.31
C GLY A 218 -21.83 5.01 -11.04
N ARG A 219 -20.52 4.67 -11.01
CA ARG A 219 -19.98 3.42 -11.55
C ARG A 219 -20.30 2.27 -10.61
N PHE A 220 -20.59 1.10 -11.16
CA PHE A 220 -20.86 -0.09 -10.36
C PHE A 220 -19.57 -0.83 -9.99
N VAL A 221 -19.39 -1.08 -8.70
CA VAL A 221 -18.19 -1.69 -8.13
C VAL A 221 -18.58 -2.92 -7.32
N ILE A 222 -17.88 -4.03 -7.52
CA ILE A 222 -17.86 -5.16 -6.58
C ILE A 222 -16.57 -5.08 -5.80
N LYS A 223 -16.68 -5.08 -4.46
CA LYS A 223 -15.55 -4.96 -3.54
C LYS A 223 -15.41 -6.21 -2.66
N LEU A 224 -14.19 -6.68 -2.55
CA LEU A 224 -13.76 -7.65 -1.56
C LEU A 224 -13.14 -6.84 -0.42
N PHE A 225 -13.86 -6.68 0.67
CA PHE A 225 -13.45 -5.80 1.75
C PHE A 225 -12.96 -6.61 2.95
N CYS A 226 -11.70 -6.42 3.29
CA CYS A 226 -11.11 -6.98 4.50
C CYS A 226 -11.59 -6.18 5.72
N VAL A 227 -12.47 -6.77 6.50
CA VAL A 227 -13.02 -6.15 7.72
C VAL A 227 -12.01 -6.27 8.86
N ASP A 228 -11.41 -7.45 9.00
CA ASP A 228 -10.42 -7.76 10.00
C ASP A 228 -9.09 -8.15 9.34
N PRO A 229 -8.07 -7.26 9.36
CA PRO A 229 -6.78 -7.53 8.76
C PRO A 229 -5.85 -8.37 9.63
N SER A 230 -6.21 -8.69 10.87
CA SER A 230 -5.31 -9.27 11.88
C SER A 230 -4.68 -10.60 11.43
N PHE A 231 -5.42 -11.43 10.71
CA PHE A 231 -4.93 -12.71 10.18
C PHE A 231 -3.88 -12.50 9.08
N ASN A 232 -4.16 -11.61 8.15
CA ASN A 232 -3.22 -11.28 7.07
C ASN A 232 -1.95 -10.61 7.60
N LEU A 233 -2.11 -9.67 8.54
CA LEU A 233 -0.96 -9.03 9.19
C LEU A 233 -0.13 -10.06 9.98
N GLN A 234 -0.78 -11.00 10.66
CA GLN A 234 -0.08 -12.04 11.43
C GLN A 234 0.78 -12.94 10.55
N GLU A 235 0.34 -13.30 9.35
CA GLU A 235 1.17 -14.05 8.40
C GLU A 235 2.50 -13.34 8.11
N CYS A 236 2.47 -12.01 8.01
CA CYS A 236 3.68 -11.20 7.81
C CYS A 236 4.53 -11.13 9.09
N LEU A 237 3.90 -10.95 10.24
CA LEU A 237 4.57 -10.86 11.54
C LEU A 237 5.29 -12.18 11.90
N ASP A 238 4.73 -13.32 11.52
CA ASP A 238 5.31 -14.65 11.78
C ASP A 238 6.62 -14.90 10.98
N LYS A 239 6.94 -14.05 10.01
CA LYS A 239 8.21 -14.05 9.28
C LYS A 239 9.37 -13.48 10.12
N GLY A 240 9.09 -12.81 11.25
CA GLY A 240 10.05 -12.33 12.23
C GLY A 240 9.97 -13.07 13.57
N ASN A 241 10.85 -12.72 14.49
CA ASN A 241 10.91 -13.30 15.84
C ASN A 241 10.06 -12.54 16.85
N ALA A 242 9.96 -11.22 16.70
CA ALA A 242 9.18 -10.37 17.59
C ALA A 242 8.69 -9.11 16.86
N THR A 243 7.62 -8.54 17.38
CA THR A 243 7.09 -7.26 16.88
C THR A 243 6.74 -6.35 18.05
N ILE A 244 7.11 -5.08 17.93
CA ILE A 244 6.74 -4.03 18.86
C ILE A 244 5.96 -2.98 18.08
N PHE A 245 4.68 -2.86 18.37
CA PHE A 245 3.81 -1.80 17.88
C PHE A 245 3.84 -0.63 18.84
N PHE A 246 4.05 0.57 18.34
CA PHE A 246 4.04 1.76 19.18
C PHE A 246 3.39 2.95 18.46
N SER A 247 2.74 3.79 19.22
CA SER A 247 2.14 5.05 18.79
C SER A 247 1.69 5.85 20.01
N ALA A 248 1.55 7.16 19.85
CA ALA A 248 0.96 8.02 20.86
C ALA A 248 -0.55 7.77 21.05
N THR A 249 -1.22 7.12 20.09
CA THR A 249 -2.70 7.04 19.98
C THR A 249 -3.26 5.62 19.89
N LEU A 250 -2.56 4.60 20.38
CA LEU A 250 -3.05 3.22 20.45
C LEU A 250 -4.11 3.02 21.56
N LEU A 251 -5.15 3.85 21.54
CA LEU A 251 -6.25 3.80 22.50
C LEU A 251 -7.61 3.76 21.77
N PRO A 252 -8.53 2.89 22.19
CA PRO A 252 -8.40 1.88 23.27
C PRO A 252 -7.49 0.73 22.83
N VAL A 253 -6.59 0.29 23.70
CA VAL A 253 -5.55 -0.69 23.36
C VAL A 253 -6.11 -2.04 22.92
N GLN A 254 -7.26 -2.46 23.47
CA GLN A 254 -7.88 -3.73 23.12
C GLN A 254 -8.30 -3.79 21.65
N TYR A 255 -8.87 -2.70 21.13
CA TYR A 255 -9.23 -2.57 19.71
C TYR A 255 -8.03 -2.83 18.79
N TYR A 256 -6.89 -2.19 19.10
CA TYR A 256 -5.68 -2.37 18.29
C TYR A 256 -5.06 -3.76 18.46
N LYS A 257 -5.10 -4.33 19.66
CA LYS A 257 -4.62 -5.71 19.88
C LYS A 257 -5.38 -6.73 19.02
N GLU A 258 -6.69 -6.58 18.89
CA GLU A 258 -7.55 -7.48 18.12
C GLU A 258 -7.33 -7.35 16.60
N LEU A 259 -7.02 -6.14 16.10
CA LEU A 259 -6.92 -5.88 14.68
C LEU A 259 -5.50 -5.89 14.11
N LEU A 260 -4.46 -5.79 14.95
CA LEU A 260 -3.07 -5.85 14.52
C LEU A 260 -2.50 -7.27 14.52
N THR A 261 -3.12 -8.19 15.27
CA THR A 261 -2.65 -9.57 15.44
C THR A 261 -3.79 -10.48 15.87
N ASN A 262 -3.79 -11.72 15.40
CA ASN A 262 -4.76 -12.73 15.83
C ASN A 262 -4.29 -13.51 17.08
N LYS A 263 -3.12 -13.19 17.66
CA LYS A 263 -2.60 -13.83 18.89
C LYS A 263 -3.18 -13.14 20.12
N THR A 264 -3.57 -13.93 21.12
CA THR A 264 -4.23 -13.44 22.34
C THR A 264 -3.28 -13.18 23.49
N ASP A 265 -2.04 -13.69 23.42
CA ASP A 265 -1.02 -13.62 24.49
C ASP A 265 -0.11 -12.39 24.40
N ASN A 266 -0.50 -11.39 23.61
CA ASN A 266 0.26 -10.16 23.45
C ASN A 266 0.17 -9.25 24.68
N TYR A 267 1.28 -8.61 25.01
CA TYR A 267 1.38 -7.63 26.08
C TYR A 267 1.08 -6.21 25.59
N ALA A 268 0.53 -5.40 26.48
CA ALA A 268 0.40 -3.97 26.27
C ALA A 268 1.10 -3.21 27.40
N VAL A 269 1.91 -2.22 27.04
CA VAL A 269 2.64 -1.38 27.98
C VAL A 269 2.23 0.06 27.80
N TYR A 270 1.84 0.74 28.87
CA TYR A 270 1.56 2.16 28.88
C TYR A 270 2.81 2.94 29.30
N ALA A 271 3.48 3.56 28.34
CA ALA A 271 4.56 4.47 28.65
C ALA A 271 4.00 5.80 29.16
N ARG A 272 4.43 6.19 30.37
CA ARG A 272 4.08 7.51 30.90
C ARG A 272 4.87 8.60 30.19
N THR A 273 4.24 9.76 29.96
CA THR A 273 4.96 10.93 29.45
C THR A 273 6.09 11.32 30.40
N THR A 274 7.25 11.63 29.83
CA THR A 274 8.39 12.19 30.56
C THR A 274 8.26 13.69 30.78
N PHE A 275 7.31 14.34 30.13
CA PHE A 275 7.05 15.77 30.27
C PHE A 275 6.13 16.05 31.45
N SER A 276 6.52 17.01 32.31
CA SER A 276 5.71 17.45 33.44
C SER A 276 4.41 18.12 32.93
N GLN A 277 3.27 17.69 33.46
CA GLN A 277 1.97 18.28 33.14
C GLN A 277 1.87 19.76 33.55
N ASP A 278 2.62 20.15 34.58
CA ASP A 278 2.67 21.54 35.06
C ASP A 278 3.31 22.51 34.05
N LYS A 279 4.08 21.95 33.10
CA LYS A 279 4.68 22.73 32.02
C LYS A 279 3.84 22.72 30.73
N ARG A 280 2.65 22.15 30.76
CA ARG A 280 1.75 22.09 29.61
C ARG A 280 0.84 23.33 29.61
N LEU A 281 0.94 24.13 28.55
CA LEU A 281 -0.01 25.18 28.24
C LEU A 281 -1.00 24.68 27.16
N LEU A 282 -2.29 24.61 27.50
CA LEU A 282 -3.34 24.30 26.52
C LEU A 282 -4.06 25.62 26.16
N LEU A 283 -4.00 25.99 24.90
CA LEU A 283 -4.69 27.14 24.33
C LEU A 283 -5.78 26.64 23.37
N ILE A 284 -6.98 27.15 23.50
CA ILE A 284 -8.11 26.79 22.64
C ILE A 284 -8.54 28.03 21.86
N GLY A 285 -8.25 28.05 20.56
CA GLY A 285 -8.80 29.05 19.65
C GLY A 285 -10.22 28.68 19.24
N ASN A 286 -11.21 29.37 19.75
CA ASN A 286 -12.62 29.06 19.47
C ASN A 286 -13.19 29.78 18.23
N ASP A 287 -12.46 30.71 17.66
CA ASP A 287 -12.81 31.51 16.47
C ASP A 287 -12.10 31.03 15.17
N VAL A 288 -11.23 30.01 15.26
CA VAL A 288 -10.54 29.39 14.14
C VAL A 288 -10.95 27.94 13.97
N SER A 289 -10.74 27.38 12.75
CA SER A 289 -11.13 26.01 12.47
C SER A 289 -10.17 25.34 11.48
N SER A 290 -9.79 24.09 11.75
CA SER A 290 -9.02 23.25 10.84
C SER A 290 -9.89 22.47 9.84
N LYS A 291 -11.24 22.60 9.90
CA LYS A 291 -12.16 21.89 8.99
C LYS A 291 -11.81 22.18 7.53
N TYR A 292 -11.79 21.14 6.71
CA TYR A 292 -11.46 21.22 5.28
C TYR A 292 -12.28 22.31 4.55
N THR A 293 -13.59 22.36 4.83
CA THR A 293 -14.52 23.34 4.22
C THR A 293 -14.28 24.80 4.63
N ARG A 294 -13.47 25.05 5.66
CA ARG A 294 -13.12 26.40 6.14
C ARG A 294 -11.67 26.79 5.88
N ARG A 295 -10.93 25.99 5.10
CA ARG A 295 -9.51 26.26 4.77
C ARG A 295 -9.41 27.36 3.72
N THR A 296 -9.31 28.59 4.19
CA THR A 296 -9.08 29.79 3.37
C THR A 296 -7.78 30.48 3.80
N PRO A 297 -7.18 31.35 2.93
CA PRO A 297 -6.01 32.16 3.31
C PRO A 297 -6.23 32.99 4.57
N GLU A 298 -7.42 33.54 4.76
CA GLU A 298 -7.80 34.33 5.95
C GLU A 298 -7.84 33.46 7.21
N GLU A 299 -8.38 32.23 7.10
CA GLU A 299 -8.41 31.29 8.22
C GLU A 299 -7.00 30.85 8.60
N TYR A 300 -6.15 30.57 7.61
CA TYR A 300 -4.74 30.25 7.85
C TYR A 300 -3.99 31.44 8.46
N GLY A 301 -4.28 32.67 8.04
CA GLY A 301 -3.72 33.89 8.63
C GLY A 301 -4.05 34.03 10.10
N ARG A 302 -5.32 33.76 10.50
CA ARG A 302 -5.74 33.79 11.91
C ARG A 302 -5.06 32.69 12.74
N ILE A 303 -4.96 31.49 12.22
CA ILE A 303 -4.25 30.39 12.89
C ILE A 303 -2.76 30.76 13.07
N ALA A 304 -2.12 31.30 12.02
CA ALA A 304 -0.74 31.75 12.08
C ALA A 304 -0.51 32.86 13.11
N ASP A 305 -1.47 33.79 13.27
CA ASP A 305 -1.40 34.85 14.29
C ASP A 305 -1.48 34.27 15.70
N TYR A 306 -2.34 33.26 15.97
CA TYR A 306 -2.35 32.53 17.23
C TYR A 306 -0.99 31.90 17.53
N ILE A 307 -0.40 31.19 16.55
CA ILE A 307 0.90 30.56 16.67
C ILE A 307 1.97 31.61 16.97
N TYR A 308 2.02 32.69 16.19
CA TYR A 308 2.99 33.77 16.35
C TYR A 308 2.93 34.42 17.72
N ARG A 309 1.74 34.77 18.19
CA ARG A 309 1.55 35.34 19.53
C ARG A 309 2.00 34.39 20.63
N THR A 310 1.74 33.10 20.47
CA THR A 310 2.14 32.10 21.47
C THR A 310 3.67 31.98 21.54
N ILE A 311 4.36 31.98 20.39
CA ILE A 311 5.83 31.88 20.33
C ILE A 311 6.51 33.13 20.86
N THR A 312 5.97 34.33 20.60
CA THR A 312 6.59 35.59 21.00
C THR A 312 6.51 35.85 22.48
N VAL A 313 5.57 35.21 23.19
CA VAL A 313 5.37 35.39 24.65
C VAL A 313 6.09 34.33 25.48
N SER A 314 6.46 33.18 24.89
CA SER A 314 7.05 32.08 25.65
C SER A 314 8.12 31.35 24.81
N TYR A 315 9.20 30.89 25.46
CA TYR A 315 10.14 29.92 24.92
C TYR A 315 9.46 28.54 24.81
N THR A 316 8.61 28.36 23.82
CA THR A 316 7.82 27.14 23.66
C THR A 316 8.22 26.37 22.41
N HIS A 317 8.35 25.06 22.56
CA HIS A 317 8.34 24.14 21.42
C HIS A 317 6.89 23.83 21.07
N LEU A 318 6.47 24.17 19.86
CA LEU A 318 5.17 23.79 19.33
C LEU A 318 5.31 22.40 18.67
N THR A 319 4.65 21.41 19.25
CA THR A 319 4.38 20.17 18.56
C THR A 319 2.99 20.26 17.92
N LEU A 320 2.92 20.21 16.60
CA LEU A 320 1.67 20.04 15.88
C LEU A 320 1.26 18.57 15.95
N PRO A 321 -0.03 18.27 16.14
CA PRO A 321 -0.53 16.90 16.11
C PRO A 321 -0.42 16.29 14.73
#